data_30ae99b43dc310e8fac9ad325e3b648f
#
_entry.id   30ae99b43dc310e8fac9ad325e3b648f
#
_cell.length_a   1.000
_cell.length_b   1.000
_cell.length_c   1.000
_cell.angle_alpha   90.00
_cell.angle_beta   90.00
_cell.angle_gamma   90.00
#
_symmetry.space_group_name_H-M   'P 1'
#
loop_
_entity.id
_entity.type
_entity.pdbx_description
1 polymer ?
#
loop_
_entity_poly.entity_id
_entity_poly.type
_entity_poly.pdbx_seq_one_letter_code
_entity_poly.pdbx_strand_id
1 'polypeptide(L)'
;MHHFTLFSLRRLSYALMYFRRPPWDTGISPPELMEHIAGHSAGRALDLGCGTGTNALTLARHGWQVTGVDFIPAAIQQARRKAGAAGLPVDFRLDDVTRLDGISGPFDLALDMGCFHSLDRTGRPAYLNNLERLLAPGGTFLLYAFLQAGNEAGKRGLTEAEIMAIANRLDLVNRVNSTERGRIPSAWLTWRKAAA
;
A
#
# COMPACT_ATOMS: atom_id res chain seq x y z
N MET A 1 -17.77 -15.33 16.35
CA MET A 1 -16.50 -15.85 16.93
C MET A 1 -15.45 -16.32 15.90
N HIS A 2 -15.81 -16.71 14.67
CA HIS A 2 -14.86 -17.23 13.66
C HIS A 2 -13.95 -16.18 12.98
N HIS A 3 -14.32 -14.91 12.93
CA HIS A 3 -13.51 -13.87 12.28
C HIS A 3 -12.20 -13.55 13.01
N PHE A 4 -12.17 -13.68 14.32
CA PHE A 4 -10.97 -13.37 15.13
C PHE A 4 -9.82 -14.37 14.90
N THR A 5 -10.15 -15.64 14.63
CA THR A 5 -9.17 -16.73 14.49
C THR A 5 -8.44 -16.69 13.13
N LEU A 6 -9.15 -16.41 12.04
CA LEU A 6 -8.57 -16.30 10.68
C LEU A 6 -7.65 -15.08 10.54
N PHE A 7 -8.04 -13.95 11.12
CA PHE A 7 -7.23 -12.73 11.14
C PHE A 7 -5.91 -12.91 11.93
N SER A 8 -5.95 -13.66 13.04
CA SER A 8 -4.77 -13.97 13.84
C SER A 8 -3.80 -14.93 13.14
N LEU A 9 -4.31 -15.95 12.44
CA LEU A 9 -3.49 -16.91 11.66
C LEU A 9 -2.79 -16.23 10.50
N ARG A 10 -3.45 -15.29 9.83
CA ARG A 10 -2.87 -14.52 8.74
C ARG A 10 -1.77 -13.58 9.22
N ARG A 11 -1.99 -12.86 10.34
CA ARG A 11 -0.93 -12.06 10.99
C ARG A 11 0.29 -12.91 11.33
N LEU A 12 0.06 -14.09 11.88
CA LEU A 12 1.14 -15.02 12.23
C LEU A 12 1.92 -15.47 10.99
N SER A 13 1.23 -15.81 9.88
CA SER A 13 1.89 -16.22 8.64
C SER A 13 2.77 -15.12 8.05
N TYR A 14 2.29 -13.87 8.02
CA TYR A 14 3.11 -12.73 7.59
C TYR A 14 4.25 -12.46 8.57
N ALA A 15 4.02 -12.50 9.89
CA ALA A 15 5.07 -12.32 10.88
C ALA A 15 6.20 -13.33 10.71
N LEU A 16 5.87 -14.61 10.46
CA LEU A 16 6.86 -15.66 10.20
C LEU A 16 7.70 -15.39 8.93
N MET A 17 7.11 -14.77 7.89
CA MET A 17 7.84 -14.41 6.68
C MET A 17 8.91 -13.32 6.95
N TYR A 18 8.69 -12.43 7.92
CA TYR A 18 9.66 -11.39 8.28
C TYR A 18 10.82 -11.89 9.17
N PHE A 19 10.77 -13.13 9.68
CA PHE A 19 11.97 -13.79 10.25
C PHE A 19 12.98 -14.18 9.17
N ARG A 20 12.50 -14.42 7.94
CA ARG A 20 13.31 -14.57 6.74
C ARG A 20 12.94 -13.41 5.82
N ARG A 21 13.88 -12.84 5.09
CA ARG A 21 13.58 -11.76 4.15
C ARG A 21 12.46 -12.18 3.19
N PRO A 22 11.28 -11.52 3.22
CA PRO A 22 10.18 -11.91 2.34
C PRO A 22 10.57 -11.70 0.87
N PRO A 23 10.06 -12.50 -0.08
CA PRO A 23 10.44 -12.40 -1.49
C PRO A 23 10.06 -11.08 -2.17
N TRP A 24 9.15 -10.30 -1.58
CA TRP A 24 8.76 -8.95 -2.03
C TRP A 24 9.64 -7.83 -1.43
N ASP A 25 10.42 -8.11 -0.38
CA ASP A 25 11.35 -7.14 0.21
C ASP A 25 12.67 -7.14 -0.56
N THR A 26 12.61 -6.61 -1.80
CA THR A 26 13.77 -6.56 -2.69
C THR A 26 14.79 -5.52 -2.27
N GLY A 27 14.38 -4.49 -1.52
CA GLY A 27 15.19 -3.32 -1.18
C GLY A 27 15.26 -2.31 -2.34
N ILE A 28 14.48 -2.51 -3.40
CA ILE A 28 14.46 -1.64 -4.59
C ILE A 28 13.01 -1.16 -4.79
N SER A 29 12.84 0.13 -4.97
CA SER A 29 11.55 0.73 -5.32
C SER A 29 11.23 0.50 -6.80
N PRO A 30 9.95 0.30 -7.15
CA PRO A 30 9.54 0.02 -8.50
C PRO A 30 9.68 1.25 -9.41
N PRO A 31 9.86 1.04 -10.73
CA PRO A 31 9.95 2.13 -11.70
C PRO A 31 8.76 3.09 -11.65
N GLU A 32 7.54 2.58 -11.46
CA GLU A 32 6.31 3.38 -11.42
C GLU A 32 6.30 4.38 -10.27
N LEU A 33 6.85 4.01 -9.10
CA LEU A 33 7.05 4.96 -8.01
C LEU A 33 8.11 5.99 -8.35
N MET A 34 9.22 5.58 -9.00
CA MET A 34 10.28 6.50 -9.41
C MET A 34 9.80 7.49 -10.48
N GLU A 35 8.97 7.05 -11.43
CA GLU A 35 8.32 7.92 -12.41
C GLU A 35 7.38 8.93 -11.73
N HIS A 36 6.59 8.47 -10.74
CA HIS A 36 5.74 9.38 -9.97
C HIS A 36 6.57 10.45 -9.25
N ILE A 37 7.66 10.05 -8.57
CA ILE A 37 8.57 10.96 -7.88
C ILE A 37 9.19 11.97 -8.85
N ALA A 38 9.62 11.54 -10.02
CA ALA A 38 10.23 12.42 -11.02
C ALA A 38 9.24 13.43 -11.64
N GLY A 39 7.96 13.04 -11.73
CA GLY A 39 6.91 13.86 -12.35
C GLY A 39 6.15 14.79 -11.39
N HIS A 40 6.41 14.73 -10.08
CA HIS A 40 5.63 15.48 -9.09
C HIS A 40 6.56 16.15 -8.05
N SER A 41 6.16 17.31 -7.59
CA SER A 41 6.82 17.96 -6.45
C SER A 41 6.60 17.13 -5.17
N ALA A 42 7.63 17.07 -4.33
CA ALA A 42 7.53 16.39 -3.06
C ALA A 42 6.47 17.03 -2.14
N GLY A 43 5.64 16.20 -1.57
CA GLY A 43 4.56 16.54 -0.65
C GLY A 43 4.50 15.55 0.50
N ARG A 44 3.29 15.24 0.97
CA ARG A 44 3.04 14.24 2.01
C ARG A 44 2.67 12.89 1.37
N ALA A 45 3.32 11.82 1.78
CA ALA A 45 3.06 10.48 1.28
C ALA A 45 2.65 9.51 2.39
N LEU A 46 1.68 8.64 2.08
CA LEU A 46 1.22 7.54 2.92
C LEU A 46 1.57 6.23 2.24
N ASP A 47 2.44 5.41 2.86
CA ASP A 47 2.83 4.07 2.37
C ASP A 47 2.02 3.01 3.14
N LEU A 48 1.01 2.43 2.50
CA LEU A 48 0.04 1.49 3.07
C LEU A 48 0.54 0.05 2.93
N GLY A 49 0.86 -0.60 4.04
CA GLY A 49 1.54 -1.89 4.06
C GLY A 49 3.04 -1.73 3.74
N CYS A 50 3.68 -0.75 4.36
CA CYS A 50 5.05 -0.31 4.04
C CYS A 50 6.13 -1.39 4.27
N GLY A 51 5.81 -2.47 4.95
CA GLY A 51 6.77 -3.54 5.26
C GLY A 51 8.00 -3.02 5.98
N THR A 52 9.19 -3.35 5.46
CA THR A 52 10.48 -2.89 6.01
C THR A 52 10.88 -1.49 5.54
N GLY A 53 9.96 -0.75 4.91
CA GLY A 53 10.10 0.66 4.62
C GLY A 53 10.86 1.02 3.35
N THR A 54 11.08 0.10 2.41
CA THR A 54 11.86 0.37 1.20
C THR A 54 11.35 1.57 0.42
N ASN A 55 10.05 1.59 0.10
CA ASN A 55 9.43 2.68 -0.67
C ASN A 55 9.32 3.97 0.15
N ALA A 56 8.94 3.85 1.43
CA ALA A 56 8.90 4.99 2.34
C ALA A 56 10.25 5.70 2.46
N LEU A 57 11.35 4.93 2.55
CA LEU A 57 12.70 5.49 2.60
C LEU A 57 13.11 6.12 1.26
N THR A 58 12.71 5.55 0.14
CA THR A 58 12.95 6.14 -1.18
C THR A 58 12.22 7.47 -1.32
N LEU A 59 10.94 7.53 -0.97
CA LEU A 59 10.17 8.78 -0.95
C LEU A 59 10.84 9.84 -0.06
N ALA A 60 11.26 9.47 1.15
CA ALA A 60 11.92 10.40 2.09
C ALA A 60 13.25 10.93 1.53
N ARG A 61 14.06 10.10 0.83
CA ARG A 61 15.29 10.56 0.15
C ARG A 61 15.02 11.59 -0.92
N HIS A 62 13.82 11.58 -1.51
CA HIS A 62 13.39 12.56 -2.52
C HIS A 62 12.57 13.71 -1.93
N GLY A 63 12.67 13.95 -0.62
CA GLY A 63 12.10 15.10 0.06
C GLY A 63 10.65 14.97 0.48
N TRP A 64 10.00 13.81 0.29
CA TRP A 64 8.62 13.60 0.73
C TRP A 64 8.54 13.47 2.25
N GLN A 65 7.47 14.03 2.84
CA GLN A 65 7.10 13.78 4.23
C GLN A 65 6.31 12.48 4.30
N VAL A 66 6.90 11.43 4.85
CA VAL A 66 6.35 10.07 4.72
C VAL A 66 5.80 9.55 6.03
N THR A 67 4.56 9.02 5.98
CA THR A 67 4.00 8.13 6.99
C THR A 67 3.92 6.72 6.39
N GLY A 68 4.57 5.74 7.00
CA GLY A 68 4.49 4.34 6.61
C GLY A 68 3.70 3.53 7.64
N VAL A 69 2.75 2.73 7.17
CA VAL A 69 1.87 1.91 8.03
C VAL A 69 2.04 0.44 7.70
N ASP A 70 2.24 -0.39 8.72
CA ASP A 70 2.19 -1.85 8.59
C ASP A 70 1.71 -2.47 9.92
N PHE A 71 1.02 -3.60 9.85
CA PHE A 71 0.51 -4.29 11.03
C PHE A 71 1.49 -5.32 11.63
N ILE A 72 2.68 -5.52 11.01
CA ILE A 72 3.71 -6.45 11.47
C ILE A 72 4.76 -5.72 12.30
N PRO A 73 4.86 -6.00 13.63
CA PRO A 73 5.81 -5.31 14.50
C PRO A 73 7.27 -5.43 14.05
N ALA A 74 7.67 -6.63 13.58
CA ALA A 74 9.04 -6.87 13.12
C ALA A 74 9.39 -6.05 11.87
N ALA A 75 8.43 -5.85 10.94
CA ALA A 75 8.59 -5.02 9.75
C ALA A 75 8.81 -3.55 10.16
N ILE A 76 7.93 -3.00 10.99
CA ILE A 76 8.03 -1.62 11.48
C ILE A 76 9.33 -1.39 12.26
N GLN A 77 9.73 -2.32 13.11
CA GLN A 77 11.00 -2.21 13.83
C GLN A 77 12.20 -2.14 12.87
N GLN A 78 12.17 -2.96 11.81
CA GLN A 78 13.22 -2.95 10.79
C GLN A 78 13.19 -1.66 9.97
N ALA A 79 12.01 -1.17 9.59
CA ALA A 79 11.84 0.08 8.88
C ALA A 79 12.40 1.27 9.68
N ARG A 80 12.08 1.35 10.97
CA ARG A 80 12.62 2.39 11.88
C ARG A 80 14.13 2.32 12.01
N ARG A 81 14.72 1.10 12.10
CA ARG A 81 16.19 0.94 12.14
C ARG A 81 16.84 1.44 10.85
N LYS A 82 16.28 1.08 9.69
CA LYS A 82 16.78 1.54 8.38
C LYS A 82 16.69 3.07 8.25
N ALA A 83 15.57 3.67 8.69
CA ALA A 83 15.39 5.12 8.69
C ALA A 83 16.41 5.83 9.58
N GLY A 84 16.60 5.36 10.82
CA GLY A 84 17.60 5.91 11.74
C GLY A 84 19.03 5.79 11.21
N ALA A 85 19.40 4.65 10.64
CA ALA A 85 20.71 4.44 10.03
C ALA A 85 20.96 5.34 8.81
N ALA A 86 19.89 5.72 8.09
CA ALA A 86 19.95 6.61 6.93
C ALA A 86 19.76 8.10 7.28
N GLY A 87 19.48 8.44 8.54
CA GLY A 87 19.16 9.81 8.96
C GLY A 87 17.87 10.38 8.34
N LEU A 88 16.91 9.52 7.97
CA LEU A 88 15.69 9.92 7.29
C LEU A 88 14.50 10.04 8.25
N PRO A 89 13.79 11.18 8.28
CA PRO A 89 12.63 11.39 9.14
C PRO A 89 11.39 10.76 8.50
N VAL A 90 11.12 9.49 8.81
CA VAL A 90 9.91 8.78 8.38
C VAL A 90 9.09 8.39 9.59
N ASP A 91 7.79 8.71 9.58
CA ASP A 91 6.84 8.32 10.63
C ASP A 91 6.30 6.92 10.38
N PHE A 92 6.94 5.90 10.97
CA PHE A 92 6.48 4.52 10.87
C PHE A 92 5.51 4.16 11.99
N ARG A 93 4.29 3.75 11.60
CA ARG A 93 3.19 3.39 12.50
C ARG A 93 2.91 1.89 12.44
N LEU A 94 2.82 1.27 13.62
CA LEU A 94 2.29 -0.08 13.77
C LEU A 94 0.78 0.04 13.85
N ASP A 95 0.08 -0.15 12.74
CA ASP A 95 -1.36 0.02 12.66
C ASP A 95 -1.96 -0.86 11.56
N ASP A 96 -3.28 -0.97 11.53
CA ASP A 96 -4.04 -1.72 10.53
C ASP A 96 -4.61 -0.75 9.51
N VAL A 97 -4.31 -0.97 8.24
CA VAL A 97 -4.77 -0.11 7.12
C VAL A 97 -6.30 0.01 7.03
N THR A 98 -7.04 -0.85 7.71
CA THR A 98 -8.51 -0.78 7.83
C THR A 98 -8.98 0.10 9.01
N ARG A 99 -8.07 0.64 9.85
CA ARG A 99 -8.38 1.34 11.11
C ARG A 99 -7.54 2.60 11.33
N LEU A 100 -7.19 3.32 10.35
CA LEU A 100 -6.25 4.47 10.41
C LEU A 100 -6.80 5.71 11.15
N ASP A 101 -7.48 5.52 12.29
CA ASP A 101 -8.10 6.63 13.07
C ASP A 101 -7.06 7.60 13.63
N GLY A 102 -5.86 7.10 13.95
CA GLY A 102 -4.74 7.89 14.46
C GLY A 102 -3.88 8.56 13.37
N ILE A 103 -4.24 8.41 12.09
CA ILE A 103 -3.53 9.01 10.97
C ILE A 103 -4.31 10.21 10.44
N SER A 104 -3.62 11.35 10.34
CA SER A 104 -4.20 12.61 9.85
C SER A 104 -3.64 12.97 8.47
N GLY A 105 -4.53 13.14 7.49
CA GLY A 105 -4.24 13.68 6.17
C GLY A 105 -4.17 15.21 6.15
N PRO A 106 -4.24 15.84 4.98
CA PRO A 106 -4.28 15.16 3.68
C PRO A 106 -2.88 14.69 3.21
N PHE A 107 -2.87 13.65 2.36
CA PHE A 107 -1.68 13.15 1.68
C PHE A 107 -1.78 13.39 0.17
N ASP A 108 -0.68 13.83 -0.45
CA ASP A 108 -0.60 14.07 -1.89
C ASP A 108 -0.41 12.77 -2.66
N LEU A 109 0.23 11.77 -2.03
CA LEU A 109 0.41 10.42 -2.53
C LEU A 109 -0.02 9.39 -1.48
N ALA A 110 -0.86 8.45 -1.86
CA ALA A 110 -1.03 7.18 -1.18
C ALA A 110 -0.42 6.08 -2.06
N LEU A 111 0.51 5.30 -1.50
CA LEU A 111 1.14 4.16 -2.16
C LEU A 111 0.67 2.87 -1.51
N ASP A 112 0.32 1.88 -2.33
CA ASP A 112 0.07 0.51 -1.89
C ASP A 112 0.78 -0.47 -2.84
N MET A 113 1.74 -1.21 -2.33
CA MET A 113 2.44 -2.23 -3.11
C MET A 113 2.11 -3.63 -2.59
N GLY A 114 0.87 -4.07 -2.88
CA GLY A 114 0.45 -5.44 -2.58
C GLY A 114 -0.28 -5.64 -1.26
N CYS A 115 -0.64 -4.58 -0.55
CA CYS A 115 -1.42 -4.66 0.69
C CYS A 115 -2.91 -4.88 0.39
N PHE A 116 -3.54 -4.02 -0.41
CA PHE A 116 -4.97 -4.03 -0.68
C PHE A 116 -5.47 -5.37 -1.27
N HIS A 117 -4.79 -5.90 -2.29
CA HIS A 117 -5.17 -7.19 -2.89
C HIS A 117 -5.02 -8.36 -1.91
N SER A 118 -4.28 -8.15 -0.86
CA SER A 118 -4.07 -9.10 0.22
C SER A 118 -5.15 -9.05 1.30
N LEU A 119 -5.94 -7.98 1.40
CA LEU A 119 -7.04 -7.87 2.36
C LEU A 119 -8.16 -8.85 2.03
N ASP A 120 -8.84 -9.32 3.07
CA ASP A 120 -10.12 -9.98 2.86
C ASP A 120 -11.17 -8.97 2.36
N ARG A 121 -12.23 -9.47 1.76
CA ARG A 121 -13.27 -8.61 1.17
C ARG A 121 -14.00 -7.75 2.19
N THR A 122 -14.05 -8.17 3.44
CA THR A 122 -14.74 -7.43 4.51
C THR A 122 -13.92 -6.22 4.98
N GLY A 123 -12.59 -6.27 4.87
CA GLY A 123 -11.69 -5.16 5.21
C GLY A 123 -11.55 -4.10 4.12
N ARG A 124 -11.80 -4.46 2.85
CA ARG A 124 -11.60 -3.54 1.70
C ARG A 124 -12.46 -2.26 1.77
N PRO A 125 -13.75 -2.28 2.14
CA PRO A 125 -14.53 -1.05 2.29
C PRO A 125 -13.95 -0.08 3.33
N ALA A 126 -13.51 -0.58 4.48
CA ALA A 126 -12.90 0.23 5.53
C ALA A 126 -11.57 0.85 5.06
N TYR A 127 -10.73 0.07 4.36
CA TYR A 127 -9.52 0.58 3.71
C TYR A 127 -9.83 1.73 2.73
N LEU A 128 -10.82 1.55 1.84
CA LEU A 128 -11.19 2.58 0.85
C LEU A 128 -11.76 3.84 1.51
N ASN A 129 -12.52 3.71 2.59
CA ASN A 129 -13.01 4.86 3.36
C ASN A 129 -11.84 5.63 3.99
N ASN A 130 -10.84 4.94 4.54
CA ASN A 130 -9.64 5.58 5.05
C ASN A 130 -8.84 6.25 3.94
N LEU A 131 -8.64 5.59 2.80
CA LEU A 131 -7.95 6.14 1.65
C LEU A 131 -8.61 7.45 1.19
N GLU A 132 -9.93 7.45 1.00
CA GLU A 132 -10.68 8.63 0.57
C GLU A 132 -10.59 9.77 1.57
N ARG A 133 -10.69 9.48 2.87
CA ARG A 133 -10.55 10.47 3.95
C ARG A 133 -9.17 11.11 3.99
N LEU A 134 -8.13 10.29 3.76
CA LEU A 134 -6.73 10.69 3.95
C LEU A 134 -6.10 11.31 2.70
N LEU A 135 -6.59 10.99 1.51
CA LEU A 135 -6.05 11.51 0.27
C LEU A 135 -6.49 12.97 0.04
N ALA A 136 -5.57 13.83 -0.34
CA ALA A 136 -5.83 15.23 -0.68
C ALA A 136 -6.73 15.33 -1.92
N PRO A 137 -7.56 16.38 -2.07
CA PRO A 137 -8.12 16.73 -3.38
C PRO A 137 -6.98 16.85 -4.41
N GLY A 138 -7.13 16.23 -5.57
CA GLY A 138 -6.08 16.12 -6.59
C GLY A 138 -4.95 15.14 -6.26
N GLY A 139 -4.96 14.53 -5.07
CA GLY A 139 -3.96 13.56 -4.64
C GLY A 139 -4.01 12.25 -5.42
N THR A 140 -2.88 11.57 -5.49
CA THR A 140 -2.69 10.34 -6.26
C THR A 140 -2.73 9.11 -5.37
N PHE A 141 -3.47 8.08 -5.78
CA PHE A 141 -3.36 6.73 -5.24
C PHE A 141 -2.67 5.84 -6.27
N LEU A 142 -1.48 5.34 -5.93
CA LEU A 142 -0.67 4.43 -6.75
C LEU A 142 -0.72 3.03 -6.14
N LEU A 143 -1.33 2.09 -6.85
CA LEU A 143 -1.56 0.72 -6.39
C LEU A 143 -0.91 -0.30 -7.31
N TYR A 144 -0.07 -1.17 -6.76
CA TYR A 144 0.29 -2.44 -7.38
C TYR A 144 -0.57 -3.57 -6.82
N ALA A 145 -1.24 -4.31 -7.70
CA ALA A 145 -2.07 -5.42 -7.28
C ALA A 145 -1.98 -6.63 -8.23
N PHE A 146 -2.13 -7.83 -7.66
CA PHE A 146 -2.46 -9.01 -8.45
C PHE A 146 -3.88 -8.88 -8.96
N LEU A 147 -4.13 -9.42 -10.16
CA LEU A 147 -5.44 -9.46 -10.78
C LEU A 147 -6.03 -10.87 -10.71
N GLN A 148 -7.33 -10.95 -10.64
CA GLN A 148 -8.08 -12.19 -10.58
C GLN A 148 -9.08 -12.25 -11.75
N ALA A 149 -9.02 -13.31 -12.56
CA ALA A 149 -9.87 -13.47 -13.73
C ALA A 149 -11.35 -13.76 -13.42
N GLY A 150 -11.68 -14.08 -12.18
CA GLY A 150 -13.05 -14.38 -11.75
C GLY A 150 -13.25 -14.06 -10.27
N ASN A 151 -14.48 -14.26 -9.78
CA ASN A 151 -14.86 -13.98 -8.41
C ASN A 151 -14.67 -15.21 -7.50
N GLU A 152 -13.51 -15.87 -7.59
CA GLU A 152 -13.24 -17.08 -6.82
C GLU A 152 -13.00 -16.71 -5.34
N ALA A 153 -13.84 -17.25 -4.46
CA ALA A 153 -13.70 -17.06 -3.03
C ALA A 153 -12.33 -17.56 -2.53
N GLY A 154 -11.63 -16.74 -1.73
CA GLY A 154 -10.36 -17.09 -1.10
C GLY A 154 -9.11 -16.89 -1.96
N LYS A 155 -9.21 -16.59 -3.25
CA LYS A 155 -8.06 -16.19 -4.07
C LYS A 155 -7.66 -14.73 -3.80
N ARG A 156 -6.34 -14.49 -3.77
CA ARG A 156 -5.78 -13.13 -3.69
C ARG A 156 -5.89 -12.46 -5.06
N GLY A 157 -6.08 -11.16 -5.05
CA GLY A 157 -6.11 -10.36 -6.26
C GLY A 157 -7.35 -9.45 -6.30
N LEU A 158 -7.36 -8.57 -7.27
CA LEU A 158 -8.49 -7.68 -7.57
C LEU A 158 -9.25 -8.22 -8.78
N THR A 159 -10.55 -8.22 -8.68
CA THR A 159 -11.46 -8.41 -9.82
C THR A 159 -11.69 -7.08 -10.52
N GLU A 160 -12.14 -7.12 -11.78
CA GLU A 160 -12.54 -5.92 -12.51
C GLU A 160 -13.66 -5.17 -11.77
N ALA A 161 -14.61 -5.89 -11.15
CA ALA A 161 -15.68 -5.26 -10.37
C ALA A 161 -15.12 -4.46 -9.16
N GLU A 162 -14.06 -4.93 -8.53
CA GLU A 162 -13.41 -4.21 -7.42
C GLU A 162 -12.61 -3.00 -7.92
N ILE A 163 -11.98 -3.10 -9.10
CA ILE A 163 -11.33 -1.96 -9.76
C ILE A 163 -12.37 -0.89 -10.08
N MET A 164 -13.52 -1.28 -10.63
CA MET A 164 -14.64 -0.37 -10.90
C MET A 164 -15.23 0.25 -9.62
N ALA A 165 -15.26 -0.51 -8.52
CA ALA A 165 -15.71 0.03 -7.22
C ALA A 165 -14.76 1.12 -6.68
N ILE A 166 -13.45 1.02 -6.94
CA ILE A 166 -12.50 2.09 -6.64
C ILE A 166 -12.74 3.28 -7.58
N ALA A 167 -12.98 3.02 -8.88
CA ALA A 167 -13.23 4.05 -9.89
C ALA A 167 -14.54 4.86 -9.63
N ASN A 168 -15.46 4.35 -8.84
CA ASN A 168 -16.63 5.11 -8.38
C ASN A 168 -16.29 6.16 -7.29
N ARG A 169 -15.07 6.13 -6.73
CA ARG A 169 -14.60 7.04 -5.67
C ARG A 169 -13.45 7.92 -6.14
N LEU A 170 -12.61 7.42 -7.03
CA LEU A 170 -11.39 8.05 -7.52
C LEU A 170 -11.34 7.88 -9.05
N ASP A 171 -10.85 8.88 -9.75
CA ASP A 171 -10.69 8.83 -11.21
C ASP A 171 -9.52 7.91 -11.57
N LEU A 172 -9.77 6.87 -12.36
CA LEU A 172 -8.72 6.01 -12.89
C LEU A 172 -7.95 6.76 -13.99
N VAL A 173 -6.71 7.12 -13.71
CA VAL A 173 -5.85 7.91 -14.62
C VAL A 173 -5.04 6.99 -15.54
N ASN A 174 -4.52 5.89 -14.99
CA ASN A 174 -3.67 4.97 -15.75
C ASN A 174 -3.78 3.54 -15.22
N ARG A 175 -3.61 2.57 -16.12
CA ARG A 175 -3.51 1.15 -15.83
C ARG A 175 -2.46 0.50 -16.72
N VAL A 176 -1.45 -0.08 -16.10
CA VAL A 176 -0.39 -0.84 -16.79
C VAL A 176 -0.49 -2.29 -16.35
N ASN A 177 -0.98 -3.15 -17.23
CA ASN A 177 -1.05 -4.58 -16.97
C ASN A 177 0.32 -5.22 -17.09
N SER A 178 0.61 -6.19 -16.22
CA SER A 178 1.86 -6.92 -16.17
C SER A 178 1.62 -8.35 -15.66
N THR A 179 2.70 -9.08 -15.47
CA THR A 179 2.67 -10.41 -14.83
C THR A 179 3.78 -10.51 -13.78
N GLU A 180 3.40 -10.86 -12.57
CA GLU A 180 4.39 -11.20 -11.54
C GLU A 180 5.03 -12.55 -11.87
N ARG A 181 6.37 -12.58 -11.97
CA ARG A 181 7.16 -13.80 -12.31
C ARG A 181 6.66 -14.52 -13.56
N GLY A 182 6.14 -13.77 -14.54
CA GLY A 182 5.64 -14.31 -15.81
C GLY A 182 4.39 -15.21 -15.71
N ARG A 183 3.70 -15.27 -14.56
CA ARG A 183 2.58 -16.21 -14.34
C ARG A 183 1.36 -15.59 -13.69
N ILE A 184 1.54 -14.66 -12.75
CA ILE A 184 0.43 -14.11 -11.98
C ILE A 184 0.04 -12.77 -12.62
N PRO A 185 -1.18 -12.64 -13.18
CA PRO A 185 -1.63 -11.36 -13.70
C PRO A 185 -1.56 -10.29 -12.61
N SER A 186 -1.02 -9.14 -12.97
CA SER A 186 -0.87 -8.00 -12.07
C SER A 186 -1.08 -6.70 -12.82
N ALA A 187 -1.28 -5.61 -12.11
CA ALA A 187 -1.31 -4.29 -12.68
C ALA A 187 -0.78 -3.24 -11.71
N TRP A 188 -0.20 -2.19 -12.29
CA TRP A 188 -0.10 -0.90 -11.67
C TRP A 188 -1.30 -0.06 -12.07
N LEU A 189 -1.94 0.55 -11.08
CA LEU A 189 -3.15 1.34 -11.23
C LEU A 189 -2.91 2.68 -10.55
N THR A 190 -3.16 3.76 -11.29
CA THR A 190 -3.05 5.13 -10.80
C THR A 190 -4.41 5.76 -10.79
N TRP A 191 -4.87 6.18 -9.62
CA TRP A 191 -6.08 6.96 -9.45
C TRP A 191 -5.77 8.35 -8.94
N ARG A 192 -6.68 9.27 -9.19
CA ARG A 192 -6.65 10.62 -8.66
C ARG A 192 -7.95 10.93 -7.94
N LYS A 193 -7.86 11.53 -6.77
CA LYS A 193 -9.04 12.11 -6.12
C LYS A 193 -9.44 13.39 -6.84
N ALA A 194 -10.73 13.58 -7.11
CA ALA A 194 -11.22 14.80 -7.72
C ALA A 194 -10.71 16.04 -6.98
N ALA A 195 -10.36 17.08 -7.71
CA ALA A 195 -10.08 18.38 -7.12
C ALA A 195 -11.37 18.94 -6.50
N ALA A 196 -11.22 19.69 -5.39
CA ALA A 196 -12.35 20.33 -4.74
C ALA A 196 -12.88 21.49 -5.57
#